data_263fe783f042f8623b709ab8e85641a0
#
_entry.id   263fe783f042f8623b709ab8e85641a0
#
_cell.length_a   1.000
_cell.length_b   1.000
_cell.length_c   1.000
_cell.angle_alpha   90.00
_cell.angle_beta   90.00
_cell.angle_gamma   90.00
#
_symmetry.space_group_name_H-M   'P 1'
#
loop_
_entity.id
_entity.type
_entity.pdbx_description
1 polymer ?
#
loop_
_entity_poly.entity_id
_entity_poly.type
_entity_poly.pdbx_seq_one_letter_code
_entity_poly.pdbx_strand_id
1 'polypeptide(L)'
;MTLTTPQPPANQASSTQPASTSSTTESSIITPLNQVRCHRNGFILTLSDLFNSPMATLIRSAMSGSDWGRNELRAYNIQVVTEDLVTFFGTDQLPPPTVRAAVLANESYPAAGLPNNDDRLFFRYMHEAMPHPAGEESAVGDFAAHLLEMIGYDQPDRLVRQRKDIPLYMCGSNVHAKTDVCVVDCSPENKGILLLVQEDKRYLEQGDPEPQVIAEAIAAFQTNNLRRARAGQPTVNAQALPAITMAGTAPTFYKVDVTSALIEAIESAQYPEHDTIVHKLVPPVQRPLELEFHGMRPLDNRRIIFSCFEAFKQFL
;
A
#
# COMPACT_ATOMS: atom_id res chain seq x y z
N MET A 1 -60.40 20.09 1.25
CA MET A 1 -60.23 21.51 0.89
C MET A 1 -59.11 21.59 -0.08
N THR A 2 -59.47 21.79 -1.30
CA THR A 2 -58.71 22.00 -2.53
C THR A 2 -58.24 23.45 -2.64
N LEU A 3 -57.03 23.69 -3.23
CA LEU A 3 -56.68 24.91 -3.96
C LEU A 3 -55.23 24.75 -4.43
N THR A 4 -54.96 24.36 -5.67
CA THR A 4 -54.81 25.07 -6.95
C THR A 4 -53.56 25.93 -7.06
N THR A 5 -52.70 25.49 -7.97
CA THR A 5 -51.61 26.18 -8.67
C THR A 5 -52.05 27.46 -9.41
N PRO A 6 -51.14 28.35 -9.84
CA PRO A 6 -51.13 28.72 -11.24
C PRO A 6 -49.72 28.77 -11.89
N GLN A 7 -49.72 28.45 -13.16
CA GLN A 7 -48.69 28.63 -14.19
C GLN A 7 -49.05 29.86 -15.10
N PRO A 8 -48.30 30.22 -16.13
CA PRO A 8 -47.46 31.39 -16.42
C PRO A 8 -48.09 32.42 -17.39
N PRO A 9 -47.30 33.31 -17.99
CA PRO A 9 -47.46 33.47 -19.43
C PRO A 9 -46.17 33.64 -20.26
N ALA A 10 -46.26 33.14 -21.47
CA ALA A 10 -45.39 33.40 -22.61
C ALA A 10 -45.78 34.70 -23.33
N ASN A 11 -44.82 35.32 -24.03
CA ASN A 11 -44.99 36.07 -25.28
C ASN A 11 -43.62 36.45 -25.84
N GLN A 12 -43.29 36.03 -26.97
CA GLN A 12 -43.60 36.36 -28.38
C GLN A 12 -42.48 37.21 -29.02
N ALA A 13 -42.10 36.71 -30.12
CA ALA A 13 -41.19 37.04 -31.17
C ALA A 13 -41.27 38.49 -31.72
N SER A 14 -40.13 38.97 -32.30
CA SER A 14 -40.17 39.70 -33.56
C SER A 14 -38.81 39.65 -34.27
N SER A 15 -38.91 39.36 -35.53
CA SER A 15 -37.96 39.27 -36.61
C SER A 15 -37.33 40.59 -36.99
N THR A 16 -36.07 40.57 -37.44
CA THR A 16 -35.61 41.30 -38.65
C THR A 16 -34.19 40.87 -39.03
N GLN A 17 -34.02 40.37 -40.23
CA GLN A 17 -32.79 40.36 -41.04
C GLN A 17 -32.99 41.47 -42.12
N PRO A 18 -31.99 41.84 -42.98
CA PRO A 18 -30.60 41.40 -43.16
C PRO A 18 -29.60 42.55 -43.42
N ALA A 19 -28.32 42.29 -43.49
CA ALA A 19 -27.40 42.91 -44.47
C ALA A 19 -26.07 42.13 -44.53
N SER A 20 -25.70 41.77 -45.70
CA SER A 20 -24.49 41.12 -46.19
C SER A 20 -23.24 42.01 -46.08
N THR A 21 -22.06 41.43 -45.81
CA THR A 21 -20.85 41.64 -46.66
C THR A 21 -19.66 40.79 -46.16
N SER A 22 -19.02 40.18 -47.17
CA SER A 22 -17.61 39.85 -47.37
C SER A 22 -16.87 38.84 -46.48
N SER A 23 -16.56 37.76 -47.15
CA SER A 23 -15.56 36.73 -46.91
C SER A 23 -14.17 37.21 -46.53
N THR A 24 -13.64 36.68 -45.45
CA THR A 24 -12.21 36.42 -45.31
C THR A 24 -12.05 35.05 -44.65
N THR A 25 -11.48 34.13 -45.41
CA THR A 25 -11.07 32.79 -44.98
C THR A 25 -9.91 32.90 -44.00
N GLU A 26 -10.18 32.71 -42.71
CA GLU A 26 -9.14 32.38 -41.73
C GLU A 26 -9.12 30.89 -41.56
N SER A 27 -8.00 30.29 -41.99
CA SER A 27 -7.66 28.91 -41.74
C SER A 27 -7.44 28.71 -40.24
N SER A 28 -8.37 28.04 -39.57
CA SER A 28 -8.21 27.60 -38.19
C SER A 28 -7.13 26.52 -38.12
N ILE A 29 -5.94 26.93 -37.67
CA ILE A 29 -4.89 26.03 -37.24
C ILE A 29 -5.38 25.35 -35.96
N ILE A 30 -5.73 24.08 -36.07
CA ILE A 30 -6.00 23.22 -34.91
C ILE A 30 -4.65 23.02 -34.19
N THR A 31 -4.44 23.71 -33.08
CA THR A 31 -3.30 23.51 -32.19
C THR A 31 -3.58 22.24 -31.34
N PRO A 32 -2.69 21.25 -31.30
CA PRO A 32 -2.89 20.09 -30.42
C PRO A 32 -2.91 20.52 -28.96
N LEU A 33 -3.81 19.90 -28.18
CA LEU A 33 -4.15 20.20 -26.78
C LEU A 33 -3.01 19.98 -25.75
N ASN A 34 -1.77 19.80 -26.19
CA ASN A 34 -0.62 19.47 -25.34
C ASN A 34 0.40 20.60 -25.14
N GLN A 35 0.04 21.86 -25.40
CA GLN A 35 0.94 23.00 -25.16
C GLN A 35 0.31 24.00 -24.20
N VAL A 36 0.79 24.02 -22.95
CA VAL A 36 0.56 25.12 -22.02
C VAL A 36 1.64 26.18 -22.26
N ARG A 37 1.27 27.35 -22.81
CA ARG A 37 2.19 28.47 -22.97
C ARG A 37 2.34 29.22 -21.65
N CYS A 38 3.51 29.10 -21.03
CA CYS A 38 3.91 29.99 -19.94
C CYS A 38 4.99 30.95 -20.44
N HIS A 39 4.68 32.25 -20.52
CA HIS A 39 5.62 33.28 -20.94
C HIS A 39 6.50 33.70 -19.72
N ARG A 40 7.69 33.15 -19.62
CA ARG A 40 8.87 33.80 -19.04
C ARG A 40 10.11 33.35 -19.83
N ASN A 41 10.78 34.31 -20.45
CA ASN A 41 12.06 34.15 -21.12
C ASN A 41 12.14 33.23 -22.37
N GLY A 42 11.17 33.26 -23.28
CA GLY A 42 11.40 32.81 -24.66
C GLY A 42 11.57 31.29 -24.89
N PHE A 43 11.40 30.44 -23.90
CA PHE A 43 11.45 28.98 -24.02
C PHE A 43 10.04 28.41 -24.03
N ILE A 44 9.70 27.59 -25.04
CA ILE A 44 8.49 26.77 -25.08
C ILE A 44 8.82 25.46 -24.36
N LEU A 45 8.33 25.30 -23.13
CA LEU A 45 8.39 24.03 -22.43
C LEU A 45 7.22 23.15 -22.88
N THR A 46 7.51 21.94 -23.28
CA THR A 46 6.47 20.93 -23.54
C THR A 46 6.03 20.32 -22.21
N LEU A 47 4.83 19.70 -22.15
CA LEU A 47 4.39 18.96 -20.97
C LEU A 47 5.40 17.88 -20.55
N SER A 48 6.10 17.25 -21.50
CA SER A 48 7.19 16.33 -21.23
C SER A 48 8.39 16.98 -20.52
N ASP A 49 8.69 18.26 -20.82
CA ASP A 49 9.79 18.99 -20.17
C ASP A 49 9.45 19.38 -18.73
N LEU A 50 8.16 19.57 -18.43
CA LEU A 50 7.66 19.81 -17.08
C LEU A 50 7.71 18.54 -16.19
N PHE A 51 7.57 17.37 -16.80
CA PHE A 51 7.65 16.09 -16.06
C PHE A 51 9.06 15.50 -15.99
N ASN A 52 9.97 15.86 -16.88
CA ASN A 52 11.31 15.28 -16.96
C ASN A 52 12.43 16.08 -16.25
N SER A 53 12.17 17.27 -15.68
CA SER A 53 13.28 18.09 -15.19
C SER A 53 13.41 18.33 -13.68
N PRO A 54 12.37 18.44 -12.85
CA PRO A 54 12.60 18.79 -11.44
C PRO A 54 13.01 17.61 -10.56
N MET A 55 12.58 16.39 -10.89
CA MET A 55 12.80 15.23 -10.02
C MET A 55 14.19 14.62 -10.15
N ALA A 56 14.83 14.75 -11.33
CA ALA A 56 16.20 14.30 -11.53
C ALA A 56 17.25 15.11 -10.75
N THR A 57 16.91 16.33 -10.33
CA THR A 57 17.81 17.24 -9.59
C THR A 57 17.63 17.17 -8.07
N LEU A 58 16.69 16.36 -7.54
CA LEU A 58 16.56 16.18 -6.10
C LEU A 58 17.81 15.57 -5.50
N ILE A 59 18.30 16.19 -4.43
CA ILE A 59 19.40 15.62 -3.63
C ILE A 59 18.83 14.42 -2.87
N ARG A 60 19.42 13.24 -3.12
CA ARG A 60 19.10 11.99 -2.44
C ARG A 60 20.16 11.73 -1.39
N SER A 61 19.74 11.38 -0.18
CA SER A 61 20.63 11.04 0.92
C SER A 61 20.23 9.69 1.50
N ALA A 62 21.18 9.00 2.13
CA ALA A 62 20.87 7.78 2.83
C ALA A 62 19.99 8.08 4.04
N MET A 63 18.87 7.35 4.13
CA MET A 63 17.88 7.48 5.21
C MET A 63 17.47 6.09 5.70
N SER A 64 17.21 5.96 7.00
CA SER A 64 16.65 4.70 7.51
C SER A 64 15.24 4.47 6.97
N GLY A 65 14.81 3.21 6.90
CA GLY A 65 13.47 2.90 6.39
C GLY A 65 12.36 3.59 7.18
N SER A 66 12.56 3.78 8.48
CA SER A 66 11.61 4.50 9.35
C SER A 66 11.48 6.00 9.05
N ASP A 67 12.46 6.57 8.36
CA ASP A 67 12.46 7.99 7.99
C ASP A 67 11.94 8.23 6.57
N TRP A 68 11.60 7.15 5.83
CA TRP A 68 11.04 7.27 4.51
C TRP A 68 9.64 7.90 4.56
N GLY A 69 9.43 8.84 3.66
CA GLY A 69 8.14 9.50 3.44
C GLY A 69 7.77 9.50 1.97
N ARG A 70 6.72 10.22 1.63
CA ARG A 70 6.28 10.36 0.22
C ARG A 70 7.31 11.04 -0.69
N ASN A 71 8.24 11.79 -0.11
CA ASN A 71 9.32 12.42 -0.88
C ASN A 71 10.30 11.37 -1.41
N GLU A 72 10.63 10.35 -0.60
CA GLU A 72 11.49 9.24 -1.01
C GLU A 72 10.83 8.41 -2.10
N LEU A 73 9.52 8.13 -1.99
CA LEU A 73 8.78 7.45 -3.06
C LEU A 73 8.86 8.24 -4.38
N ARG A 74 8.66 9.54 -4.35
CA ARG A 74 8.81 10.40 -5.54
C ARG A 74 10.24 10.47 -6.05
N ALA A 75 11.23 10.55 -5.13
CA ALA A 75 12.65 10.61 -5.49
C ALA A 75 13.13 9.35 -6.21
N TYR A 76 12.47 8.21 -5.98
CA TYR A 76 12.79 6.94 -6.62
C TYR A 76 11.69 6.44 -7.58
N ASN A 77 10.85 7.35 -8.07
CA ASN A 77 9.81 7.04 -9.06
C ASN A 77 8.90 5.86 -8.67
N ILE A 78 8.55 5.79 -7.38
CA ILE A 78 7.68 4.73 -6.83
C ILE A 78 6.25 5.26 -6.76
N GLN A 79 5.32 4.51 -7.37
CA GLN A 79 3.89 4.84 -7.44
C GLN A 79 3.07 3.77 -6.73
N VAL A 80 2.20 4.19 -5.81
CA VAL A 80 1.27 3.29 -5.13
C VAL A 80 -0.09 3.36 -5.81
N VAL A 81 -0.58 2.21 -6.29
CA VAL A 81 -1.85 2.08 -7.00
C VAL A 81 -2.79 1.23 -6.16
N THR A 82 -3.93 1.80 -5.78
CA THR A 82 -4.99 1.06 -5.09
C THR A 82 -5.80 0.25 -6.10
N GLU A 83 -5.93 -1.04 -5.85
CA GLU A 83 -6.58 -2.01 -6.72
C GLU A 83 -7.82 -2.61 -6.05
N ASP A 84 -8.71 -3.13 -6.88
CA ASP A 84 -9.81 -4.01 -6.44
C ASP A 84 -9.33 -5.46 -6.26
N LEU A 85 -10.22 -6.33 -5.75
CA LEU A 85 -9.90 -7.74 -5.51
C LEU A 85 -9.43 -8.48 -6.76
N VAL A 86 -10.09 -8.23 -7.88
CA VAL A 86 -9.82 -8.97 -9.13
C VAL A 86 -8.43 -8.59 -9.66
N THR A 87 -8.11 -7.31 -9.66
CA THR A 87 -6.82 -6.82 -10.10
C THR A 87 -5.71 -7.27 -9.16
N PHE A 88 -5.97 -7.21 -7.84
CA PHE A 88 -4.95 -7.54 -6.84
C PHE A 88 -4.69 -9.05 -6.70
N PHE A 89 -5.75 -9.87 -6.59
CA PHE A 89 -5.65 -11.32 -6.37
C PHE A 89 -5.81 -12.18 -7.63
N GLY A 90 -6.30 -11.60 -8.72
CA GLY A 90 -6.64 -12.34 -9.94
C GLY A 90 -7.98 -13.08 -9.86
N THR A 91 -8.78 -12.84 -8.82
CA THR A 91 -10.08 -13.49 -8.61
C THR A 91 -11.05 -12.58 -7.86
N ASP A 92 -12.33 -12.70 -8.15
CA ASP A 92 -13.43 -12.06 -7.42
C ASP A 92 -13.93 -12.90 -6.23
N GLN A 93 -13.49 -14.15 -6.14
CA GLN A 93 -13.88 -15.09 -5.09
C GLN A 93 -12.74 -15.32 -4.12
N LEU A 94 -12.88 -14.72 -2.93
CA LEU A 94 -11.94 -14.95 -1.85
C LEU A 94 -12.12 -16.36 -1.26
N PRO A 95 -11.04 -17.07 -0.90
CA PRO A 95 -11.13 -18.33 -0.20
C PRO A 95 -11.80 -18.15 1.17
N PRO A 96 -12.49 -19.19 1.67
CA PRO A 96 -13.10 -19.14 3.00
C PRO A 96 -12.00 -19.04 4.08
N PRO A 97 -12.30 -18.34 5.21
CA PRO A 97 -11.40 -18.31 6.34
C PRO A 97 -11.13 -19.72 6.91
N THR A 98 -9.88 -20.02 7.22
CA THR A 98 -9.48 -21.32 7.79
C THR A 98 -9.50 -21.36 9.32
N VAL A 99 -9.86 -20.23 9.96
CA VAL A 99 -9.92 -20.12 11.43
C VAL A 99 -11.12 -20.87 12.02
N ARG A 100 -11.01 -21.21 13.30
CA ARG A 100 -12.08 -21.93 14.03
C ARG A 100 -13.36 -21.09 14.11
N ALA A 101 -14.50 -21.79 14.10
CA ALA A 101 -15.82 -21.17 14.14
C ALA A 101 -16.02 -20.20 15.32
N ALA A 102 -15.39 -20.47 16.48
CA ALA A 102 -15.45 -19.60 17.64
C ALA A 102 -14.95 -18.17 17.34
N VAL A 103 -13.89 -18.03 16.55
CA VAL A 103 -13.32 -16.75 16.14
C VAL A 103 -14.28 -15.98 15.22
N LEU A 104 -15.05 -16.69 14.37
CA LEU A 104 -15.98 -16.11 13.41
C LEU A 104 -17.39 -15.90 13.95
N ALA A 105 -17.70 -16.42 15.14
CA ALA A 105 -19.04 -16.36 15.74
C ALA A 105 -19.18 -15.35 16.88
N ASN A 106 -18.09 -14.90 17.49
CA ASN A 106 -18.08 -14.02 18.64
C ASN A 106 -17.42 -12.68 18.29
N GLU A 107 -18.06 -11.56 18.57
CA GLU A 107 -17.46 -10.22 18.36
C GLU A 107 -16.30 -9.95 19.33
N SER A 108 -16.43 -10.44 20.57
CA SER A 108 -15.46 -10.31 21.64
C SER A 108 -15.28 -11.63 22.37
N TYR A 109 -14.34 -11.69 23.31
CA TYR A 109 -14.14 -12.87 24.16
C TYR A 109 -15.43 -13.26 24.88
N PRO A 110 -15.99 -14.47 24.66
CA PRO A 110 -17.26 -14.86 25.24
C PRO A 110 -17.15 -15.12 26.74
N ALA A 111 -18.20 -14.75 27.52
CA ALA A 111 -18.25 -14.94 28.97
C ALA A 111 -18.12 -16.40 29.41
N ALA A 112 -18.57 -17.35 28.58
CA ALA A 112 -18.43 -18.80 28.82
C ALA A 112 -16.98 -19.29 28.66
N GLY A 113 -16.06 -18.45 28.20
CA GLY A 113 -14.70 -18.83 27.89
C GLY A 113 -14.55 -19.59 26.57
N LEU A 114 -13.30 -19.83 26.17
CA LEU A 114 -12.95 -20.60 25.00
C LEU A 114 -11.96 -21.72 25.39
N PRO A 115 -12.19 -22.95 24.93
CA PRO A 115 -11.32 -24.09 25.29
C PRO A 115 -9.95 -24.03 24.61
N ASN A 116 -9.89 -23.44 23.41
CA ASN A 116 -8.66 -23.32 22.64
C ASN A 116 -7.88 -22.07 23.04
N ASN A 117 -6.55 -22.23 23.23
CA ASN A 117 -5.68 -21.17 23.68
C ASN A 117 -5.48 -20.08 22.64
N ASP A 118 -5.32 -20.45 21.36
CA ASP A 118 -5.08 -19.48 20.29
C ASP A 118 -6.30 -18.58 20.06
N ASP A 119 -7.53 -19.20 20.10
CA ASP A 119 -8.77 -18.43 20.01
C ASP A 119 -8.90 -17.43 21.17
N ARG A 120 -8.50 -17.86 22.38
CA ARG A 120 -8.49 -17.00 23.56
C ARG A 120 -7.49 -15.85 23.42
N LEU A 121 -6.28 -16.15 22.93
CA LEU A 121 -5.23 -15.16 22.70
C LEU A 121 -5.62 -14.19 21.57
N PHE A 122 -6.23 -14.69 20.50
CA PHE A 122 -6.75 -13.83 19.42
C PHE A 122 -7.64 -12.71 19.95
N PHE A 123 -8.64 -13.02 20.79
CA PHE A 123 -9.52 -12.00 21.35
C PHE A 123 -8.82 -11.04 22.31
N ARG A 124 -7.83 -11.51 23.06
CA ARG A 124 -7.05 -10.66 23.97
C ARG A 124 -6.19 -9.69 23.17
N TYR A 125 -5.37 -10.18 22.25
CA TYR A 125 -4.53 -9.33 21.41
C TYR A 125 -5.37 -8.41 20.54
N MET A 126 -6.50 -8.88 19.98
CA MET A 126 -7.43 -8.03 19.26
C MET A 126 -7.95 -6.87 20.12
N HIS A 127 -8.21 -7.12 21.40
CA HIS A 127 -8.66 -6.09 22.33
C HIS A 127 -7.57 -5.04 22.60
N GLU A 128 -6.34 -5.50 22.84
CA GLU A 128 -5.18 -4.64 23.11
C GLU A 128 -4.71 -3.85 21.87
N ALA A 129 -4.79 -4.45 20.69
CA ALA A 129 -4.41 -3.79 19.43
C ALA A 129 -5.45 -2.76 18.93
N MET A 130 -6.66 -2.74 19.48
CA MET A 130 -7.64 -1.69 19.14
C MET A 130 -7.23 -0.36 19.74
N PRO A 131 -7.56 0.79 19.11
CA PRO A 131 -7.04 2.09 19.50
C PRO A 131 -7.36 2.38 20.99
N HIS A 132 -6.31 2.35 21.80
CA HIS A 132 -6.31 2.81 23.17
C HIS A 132 -5.51 4.12 23.29
N PRO A 133 -5.77 4.96 24.30
CA PRO A 133 -4.94 6.14 24.52
C PRO A 133 -3.47 5.73 24.70
N ALA A 134 -2.60 6.49 24.10
CA ALA A 134 -1.16 6.35 23.96
C ALA A 134 -0.43 5.52 25.05
N GLY A 135 0.34 4.53 24.64
CA GLY A 135 1.30 3.86 25.52
C GLY A 135 1.69 2.42 25.20
N GLU A 136 0.98 1.69 24.32
CA GLU A 136 1.31 0.28 24.06
C GLU A 136 1.59 0.04 22.57
N GLU A 137 2.72 0.57 22.09
CA GLU A 137 3.18 0.44 20.70
C GLU A 137 3.40 -0.99 20.24
N SER A 138 3.56 -1.97 21.16
CA SER A 138 3.83 -3.36 20.82
C SER A 138 2.56 -4.20 20.58
N ALA A 139 1.39 -3.71 20.97
CA ALA A 139 0.16 -4.51 20.95
C ALA A 139 -0.29 -4.89 19.53
N VAL A 140 -0.11 -4.00 18.55
CA VAL A 140 -0.43 -4.27 17.14
C VAL A 140 0.54 -5.32 16.56
N GLY A 141 1.84 -5.19 16.87
CA GLY A 141 2.85 -6.18 16.47
C GLY A 141 2.60 -7.55 17.07
N ASP A 142 2.24 -7.63 18.36
CA ASP A 142 1.91 -8.88 19.03
C ASP A 142 0.65 -9.52 18.46
N PHE A 143 -0.39 -8.71 18.17
CA PHE A 143 -1.58 -9.18 17.47
C PHE A 143 -1.25 -9.70 16.07
N ALA A 144 -0.46 -8.97 15.28
CA ALA A 144 -0.09 -9.37 13.93
C ALA A 144 0.70 -10.68 13.92
N ALA A 145 1.68 -10.84 14.83
CA ALA A 145 2.47 -12.06 14.95
C ALA A 145 1.57 -13.26 15.30
N HIS A 146 0.75 -13.14 16.34
CA HIS A 146 -0.18 -14.21 16.74
C HIS A 146 -1.20 -14.53 15.63
N LEU A 147 -1.71 -13.51 14.95
CA LEU A 147 -2.63 -13.69 13.81
C LEU A 147 -2.00 -14.54 12.71
N LEU A 148 -0.78 -14.18 12.27
CA LEU A 148 -0.07 -14.89 11.21
C LEU A 148 0.21 -16.36 11.60
N GLU A 149 0.64 -16.62 12.83
CA GLU A 149 0.83 -17.98 13.36
C GLU A 149 -0.51 -18.76 13.36
N MET A 150 -1.58 -18.15 13.89
CA MET A 150 -2.89 -18.79 14.01
C MET A 150 -3.49 -19.18 12.66
N ILE A 151 -3.23 -18.41 11.59
CA ILE A 151 -3.74 -18.70 10.25
C ILE A 151 -2.72 -19.45 9.38
N GLY A 152 -1.61 -19.92 9.94
CA GLY A 152 -0.67 -20.83 9.29
C GLY A 152 0.25 -20.15 8.25
N TYR A 153 0.74 -18.95 8.55
CA TYR A 153 1.85 -18.36 7.82
C TYR A 153 3.20 -18.92 8.27
N ASP A 154 3.27 -19.46 9.51
CA ASP A 154 4.32 -20.35 9.96
C ASP A 154 4.12 -21.75 9.37
N GLN A 155 5.18 -22.31 8.89
CA GLN A 155 5.24 -23.66 8.31
C GLN A 155 6.54 -24.31 8.82
N PRO A 156 6.77 -25.62 8.64
CA PRO A 156 8.03 -26.24 9.05
C PRO A 156 9.29 -25.55 8.53
N ASP A 157 9.18 -24.89 7.37
CA ASP A 157 10.25 -24.15 6.71
C ASP A 157 10.11 -22.62 6.82
N ARG A 158 9.10 -22.13 7.55
CA ARG A 158 8.80 -20.68 7.70
C ARG A 158 8.58 -20.33 9.16
N LEU A 159 9.10 -19.17 9.57
CA LEU A 159 8.91 -18.63 10.92
C LEU A 159 8.40 -17.20 10.89
N VAL A 160 7.47 -16.91 11.79
CA VAL A 160 7.10 -15.54 12.13
C VAL A 160 8.19 -14.97 13.06
N ARG A 161 8.70 -13.79 12.72
CA ARG A 161 9.72 -13.07 13.51
C ARG A 161 9.21 -11.68 13.83
N GLN A 162 9.47 -11.24 15.05
CA GLN A 162 9.21 -9.87 15.48
C GLN A 162 10.48 -9.03 15.50
N ARG A 163 10.35 -7.74 15.28
CA ARG A 163 11.41 -6.71 15.42
C ARG A 163 12.69 -7.06 14.68
N LYS A 164 12.55 -7.30 13.38
CA LYS A 164 13.70 -7.65 12.55
C LYS A 164 14.36 -6.41 11.98
N ASP A 165 15.64 -6.26 12.24
CA ASP A 165 16.50 -5.27 11.60
C ASP A 165 17.01 -5.81 10.25
N ILE A 166 16.80 -5.03 9.17
CA ILE A 166 17.12 -5.40 7.80
C ILE A 166 18.11 -4.36 7.27
N PRO A 167 19.35 -4.75 6.91
CA PRO A 167 20.29 -3.82 6.28
C PRO A 167 19.73 -3.28 4.97
N LEU A 168 19.84 -1.97 4.78
CA LEU A 168 19.49 -1.26 3.56
C LEU A 168 20.72 -0.49 3.09
N TYR A 169 21.20 -0.78 1.88
CA TYR A 169 22.25 0.00 1.25
C TYR A 169 21.63 1.04 0.33
N MET A 170 21.87 2.32 0.64
CA MET A 170 21.22 3.46 -0.01
C MET A 170 22.20 4.61 -0.15
N CYS A 171 22.28 5.24 -1.32
CA CYS A 171 23.15 6.41 -1.58
C CYS A 171 24.61 6.20 -1.13
N GLY A 172 25.15 5.01 -1.38
CA GLY A 172 26.53 4.67 -1.00
C GLY A 172 26.75 4.39 0.49
N SER A 173 25.71 4.30 1.31
CA SER A 173 25.81 4.14 2.76
C SER A 173 24.94 2.98 3.26
N ASN A 174 25.39 2.33 4.33
CA ASN A 174 24.60 1.33 5.04
C ASN A 174 23.68 2.03 6.04
N VAL A 175 22.39 1.85 5.87
CA VAL A 175 21.33 2.24 6.82
C VAL A 175 20.48 1.00 7.14
N HIS A 176 19.41 1.16 7.88
CA HIS A 176 18.58 0.04 8.33
C HIS A 176 17.11 0.31 8.07
N ALA A 177 16.38 -0.75 7.75
CA ALA A 177 14.93 -0.81 7.80
C ALA A 177 14.52 -1.78 8.91
N LYS A 178 13.53 -1.41 9.73
CA LYS A 178 13.08 -2.22 10.86
C LYS A 178 11.63 -2.58 10.69
N THR A 179 11.36 -3.85 10.50
CA THR A 179 9.97 -4.35 10.42
C THR A 179 9.50 -4.84 11.78
N ASP A 180 8.24 -4.58 12.11
CA ASP A 180 7.66 -5.02 13.39
C ASP A 180 7.45 -6.53 13.39
N VAL A 181 6.92 -7.09 12.30
CA VAL A 181 6.75 -8.52 12.11
C VAL A 181 7.15 -8.91 10.69
N CYS A 182 7.72 -10.09 10.51
CA CYS A 182 7.99 -10.65 9.19
C CYS A 182 7.88 -12.17 9.19
N VAL A 183 7.62 -12.76 8.03
CA VAL A 183 7.76 -14.19 7.77
C VAL A 183 9.07 -14.42 7.05
N VAL A 184 9.86 -15.34 7.58
CA VAL A 184 11.16 -15.71 7.00
C VAL A 184 11.18 -17.19 6.63
N ASP A 185 11.76 -17.48 5.47
CA ASP A 185 12.10 -18.84 5.07
C ASP A 185 13.29 -19.31 5.92
N CYS A 186 13.14 -20.47 6.54
CA CYS A 186 14.16 -21.11 7.38
C CYS A 186 14.73 -22.37 6.74
N SER A 187 14.36 -22.68 5.49
CA SER A 187 14.95 -23.79 4.77
C SER A 187 16.47 -23.63 4.65
N PRO A 188 17.23 -24.73 4.65
CA PRO A 188 18.69 -24.66 4.53
C PRO A 188 19.17 -23.91 3.28
N GLU A 189 18.36 -23.92 2.24
CA GLU A 189 18.69 -23.46 0.90
C GLU A 189 18.29 -22.01 0.63
N ASN A 190 17.27 -21.47 1.33
CA ASN A 190 16.67 -20.19 0.97
C ASN A 190 16.19 -19.35 2.16
N LYS A 191 17.08 -18.93 3.02
CA LYS A 191 16.76 -18.13 4.23
C LYS A 191 16.28 -16.70 3.93
N GLY A 192 15.30 -16.54 3.04
CA GLY A 192 14.79 -15.24 2.58
C GLY A 192 13.74 -14.62 3.51
N ILE A 193 13.51 -13.33 3.35
CA ILE A 193 12.34 -12.63 3.92
C ILE A 193 11.21 -12.78 2.90
N LEU A 194 10.07 -13.33 3.33
CA LEU A 194 8.92 -13.64 2.49
C LEU A 194 7.80 -12.62 2.62
N LEU A 195 7.59 -12.08 3.82
CA LEU A 195 6.51 -11.13 4.12
C LEU A 195 7.00 -10.13 5.16
N LEU A 196 6.54 -8.89 5.03
CA LEU A 196 6.79 -7.79 5.94
C LEU A 196 5.48 -7.27 6.51
N VAL A 197 5.46 -6.95 7.80
CA VAL A 197 4.30 -6.34 8.46
C VAL A 197 4.77 -5.16 9.30
N GLN A 198 4.20 -3.98 9.03
CA GLN A 198 4.51 -2.73 9.69
C GLN A 198 3.27 -2.21 10.42
N GLU A 199 3.44 -1.80 11.69
CA GLU A 199 2.42 -1.09 12.43
C GLU A 199 2.17 0.31 11.87
N ASP A 200 0.90 0.68 11.77
CA ASP A 200 0.48 2.03 11.41
C ASP A 200 0.33 2.89 12.68
N LYS A 201 1.29 3.77 12.91
CA LYS A 201 1.37 4.65 14.08
C LYS A 201 0.69 6.01 13.88
N ARG A 202 -0.13 6.18 12.83
CA ARG A 202 -0.77 7.48 12.51
C ARG A 202 -1.58 8.08 13.67
N TYR A 203 -2.06 7.27 14.60
CA TYR A 203 -2.76 7.75 15.80
C TYR A 203 -1.82 8.35 16.87
N LEU A 204 -0.55 7.93 16.88
CA LEU A 204 0.44 8.36 17.87
C LEU A 204 1.42 9.38 17.27
N GLU A 205 1.83 9.15 16.05
CA GLU A 205 2.77 9.95 15.28
C GLU A 205 2.15 10.22 13.90
N GLN A 206 2.33 11.40 13.35
CA GLN A 206 1.76 11.78 12.04
C GLN A 206 2.48 11.10 10.85
N GLY A 207 2.96 9.87 11.03
CA GLY A 207 3.70 9.10 10.03
C GLY A 207 2.78 8.26 9.14
N ASP A 208 3.02 8.29 7.82
CA ASP A 208 2.40 7.37 6.87
C ASP A 208 3.25 6.08 6.84
N PRO A 209 2.73 4.88 7.20
CA PRO A 209 3.50 3.65 7.24
C PRO A 209 3.82 3.09 5.85
N GLU A 210 3.14 3.58 4.82
CA GLU A 210 3.27 3.08 3.45
C GLU A 210 4.69 3.25 2.87
N PRO A 211 5.35 4.42 2.97
CA PRO A 211 6.74 4.56 2.54
C PRO A 211 7.71 3.68 3.33
N GLN A 212 7.46 3.50 4.64
CA GLN A 212 8.31 2.68 5.50
C GLN A 212 8.26 1.21 5.08
N VAL A 213 7.07 0.62 4.90
CA VAL A 213 6.93 -0.78 4.49
C VAL A 213 7.50 -1.03 3.10
N ILE A 214 7.46 -0.03 2.21
CA ILE A 214 8.09 -0.09 0.89
C ILE A 214 9.63 -0.11 1.02
N ALA A 215 10.21 0.73 1.88
CA ALA A 215 11.64 0.71 2.17
C ALA A 215 12.09 -0.64 2.76
N GLU A 216 11.27 -1.25 3.61
CA GLU A 216 11.50 -2.59 4.16
C GLU A 216 11.49 -3.67 3.08
N ALA A 217 10.58 -3.59 2.11
CA ALA A 217 10.54 -4.50 0.96
C ALA A 217 11.80 -4.37 0.10
N ILE A 218 12.27 -3.15 -0.15
CA ILE A 218 13.52 -2.89 -0.86
C ILE A 218 14.72 -3.48 -0.10
N ALA A 219 14.81 -3.26 1.21
CA ALA A 219 15.85 -3.83 2.07
C ALA A 219 15.79 -5.36 2.10
N ALA A 220 14.58 -5.96 2.10
CA ALA A 220 14.38 -7.40 2.04
C ALA A 220 14.89 -7.97 0.72
N PHE A 221 14.62 -7.33 -0.41
CA PHE A 221 15.13 -7.75 -1.72
C PHE A 221 16.67 -7.75 -1.77
N GLN A 222 17.32 -6.66 -1.32
CA GLN A 222 18.78 -6.60 -1.22
C GLN A 222 19.33 -7.73 -0.34
N THR A 223 18.72 -7.92 0.84
CA THR A 223 19.12 -8.98 1.79
C THR A 223 18.95 -10.38 1.19
N ASN A 224 17.83 -10.64 0.52
CA ASN A 224 17.55 -11.93 -0.12
C ASN A 224 18.56 -12.23 -1.22
N ASN A 225 18.85 -11.28 -2.10
CA ASN A 225 19.86 -11.43 -3.16
C ASN A 225 21.27 -11.60 -2.61
N LEU A 226 21.65 -10.87 -1.56
CA LEU A 226 22.94 -11.06 -0.91
C LEU A 226 23.09 -12.47 -0.31
N ARG A 227 22.02 -13.03 0.26
CA ARG A 227 22.00 -14.41 0.79
C ARG A 227 22.12 -15.43 -0.32
N ARG A 228 21.39 -15.27 -1.42
CA ARG A 228 21.49 -16.12 -2.60
C ARG A 228 22.93 -16.14 -3.13
N ALA A 229 23.53 -14.98 -3.31
CA ALA A 229 24.93 -14.86 -3.77
C ALA A 229 25.91 -15.58 -2.81
N ARG A 230 25.76 -15.40 -1.50
CA ARG A 230 26.59 -16.08 -0.50
C ARG A 230 26.41 -17.60 -0.49
N ALA A 231 25.23 -18.08 -0.84
CA ALA A 231 24.94 -19.50 -1.01
C ALA A 231 25.37 -20.08 -2.37
N GLY A 232 25.98 -19.26 -3.23
CA GLY A 232 26.37 -19.67 -4.61
C GLY A 232 25.17 -19.81 -5.54
N GLN A 233 24.01 -19.25 -5.20
CA GLN A 233 22.82 -19.27 -6.01
C GLN A 233 22.75 -18.00 -6.90
N PRO A 234 22.11 -18.07 -8.06
CA PRO A 234 21.90 -16.88 -8.89
C PRO A 234 21.01 -15.87 -8.18
N THR A 235 21.35 -14.59 -8.27
CA THR A 235 20.49 -13.49 -7.82
C THR A 235 19.26 -13.37 -8.76
N VAL A 236 18.18 -12.81 -8.25
CA VAL A 236 16.98 -12.51 -9.05
C VAL A 236 16.98 -11.05 -9.46
N ASN A 237 16.50 -10.76 -10.68
CA ASN A 237 16.43 -9.40 -11.22
C ASN A 237 15.18 -8.64 -10.80
N ALA A 238 14.13 -9.37 -10.40
CA ALA A 238 12.88 -8.80 -9.91
C ALA A 238 12.21 -9.78 -8.95
N GLN A 239 11.50 -9.23 -7.98
CA GLN A 239 10.66 -9.99 -7.04
C GLN A 239 9.52 -9.09 -6.56
N ALA A 240 8.29 -9.59 -6.64
CA ALA A 240 7.16 -9.01 -5.93
C ALA A 240 7.26 -9.42 -4.46
N LEU A 241 7.42 -8.45 -3.56
CA LEU A 241 7.49 -8.69 -2.13
C LEU A 241 6.15 -8.33 -1.48
N PRO A 242 5.45 -9.31 -0.89
CA PRO A 242 4.23 -9.05 -0.15
C PRO A 242 4.54 -8.30 1.14
N ALA A 243 3.71 -7.31 1.45
CA ALA A 243 3.81 -6.54 2.67
C ALA A 243 2.42 -6.14 3.19
N ILE A 244 2.33 -5.84 4.48
CA ILE A 244 1.09 -5.46 5.15
C ILE A 244 1.38 -4.28 6.07
N THR A 245 0.49 -3.28 6.08
CA THR A 245 0.43 -2.31 7.19
C THR A 245 -0.77 -2.63 8.06
N MET A 246 -0.65 -2.45 9.37
CA MET A 246 -1.70 -2.75 10.36
C MET A 246 -2.07 -1.49 11.13
N ALA A 247 -3.28 -0.97 10.93
CA ALA A 247 -3.87 0.06 11.78
C ALA A 247 -4.74 -0.63 12.87
N GLY A 248 -4.17 -0.81 14.04
CA GLY A 248 -4.78 -1.70 15.03
C GLY A 248 -4.96 -3.10 14.46
N THR A 249 -6.20 -3.56 14.27
CA THR A 249 -6.50 -4.86 13.67
C THR A 249 -6.96 -4.77 12.21
N ALA A 250 -6.81 -3.60 11.58
CA ALA A 250 -7.17 -3.36 10.18
C ALA A 250 -5.94 -3.46 9.27
N PRO A 251 -5.82 -4.51 8.43
CA PRO A 251 -4.73 -4.64 7.48
C PRO A 251 -4.96 -3.81 6.22
N THR A 252 -3.86 -3.38 5.61
CA THR A 252 -3.77 -3.00 4.21
C THR A 252 -2.67 -3.85 3.56
N PHE A 253 -2.97 -4.45 2.42
CA PHE A 253 -2.08 -5.39 1.72
C PHE A 253 -1.35 -4.71 0.59
N TYR A 254 -0.09 -5.09 0.39
CA TYR A 254 0.77 -4.56 -0.68
C TYR A 254 1.51 -5.68 -1.41
N LYS A 255 1.74 -5.47 -2.70
CA LYS A 255 2.75 -6.19 -3.49
C LYS A 255 3.73 -5.13 -3.99
N VAL A 256 4.97 -5.21 -3.56
CA VAL A 256 6.02 -4.26 -3.95
C VAL A 256 6.90 -4.91 -5.00
N ASP A 257 6.82 -4.43 -6.24
CA ASP A 257 7.57 -4.97 -7.37
C ASP A 257 8.99 -4.40 -7.38
N VAL A 258 9.89 -5.03 -6.62
CA VAL A 258 11.28 -4.59 -6.52
C VAL A 258 12.11 -5.18 -7.65
N THR A 259 12.85 -4.32 -8.37
CA THR A 259 13.73 -4.69 -9.47
C THR A 259 15.18 -4.34 -9.18
N SER A 260 16.12 -5.02 -9.83
CA SER A 260 17.55 -4.66 -9.77
C SER A 260 17.81 -3.23 -10.22
N ALA A 261 17.06 -2.74 -11.22
CA ALA A 261 17.19 -1.36 -11.70
C ALA A 261 16.78 -0.33 -10.62
N LEU A 262 15.72 -0.60 -9.85
CA LEU A 262 15.36 0.23 -8.70
C LEU A 262 16.47 0.20 -7.64
N ILE A 263 17.03 -0.97 -7.36
CA ILE A 263 18.11 -1.13 -6.38
C ILE A 263 19.34 -0.33 -6.81
N GLU A 264 19.79 -0.47 -8.05
CA GLU A 264 20.93 0.29 -8.60
C GLU A 264 20.73 1.81 -8.48
N ALA A 265 19.51 2.28 -8.76
CA ALA A 265 19.16 3.69 -8.63
C ALA A 265 19.21 4.16 -7.17
N ILE A 266 18.70 3.35 -6.22
CA ILE A 266 18.75 3.65 -4.78
C ILE A 266 20.20 3.66 -4.26
N GLU A 267 20.99 2.65 -4.62
CA GLU A 267 22.39 2.52 -4.20
C GLU A 267 23.26 3.66 -4.73
N SER A 268 23.03 4.11 -5.96
CA SER A 268 23.79 5.18 -6.62
C SER A 268 23.19 6.57 -6.50
N ALA A 269 22.11 6.74 -5.73
CA ALA A 269 21.39 8.01 -5.57
C ALA A 269 20.87 8.60 -6.89
N GLN A 270 20.49 7.75 -7.85
CA GLN A 270 19.99 8.17 -9.15
C GLN A 270 18.46 8.12 -9.22
N TYR A 271 17.88 8.87 -10.15
CA TYR A 271 16.45 8.76 -10.47
C TYR A 271 16.24 7.55 -11.39
N PRO A 272 15.35 6.60 -11.04
CA PRO A 272 15.07 5.45 -11.90
C PRO A 272 14.49 5.86 -13.26
N GLU A 273 14.94 5.21 -14.32
CA GLU A 273 14.42 5.43 -15.69
C GLU A 273 12.95 4.98 -15.81
N HIS A 274 12.60 3.88 -15.12
CA HIS A 274 11.26 3.33 -15.11
C HIS A 274 10.63 3.50 -13.73
N ASP A 275 9.31 3.65 -13.71
CA ASP A 275 8.55 3.67 -12.48
C ASP A 275 8.48 2.28 -11.82
N THR A 276 8.37 2.28 -10.50
CA THR A 276 8.07 1.07 -9.72
C THR A 276 6.65 1.15 -9.22
N ILE A 277 5.83 0.18 -9.61
CA ILE A 277 4.46 0.09 -9.14
C ILE A 277 4.40 -0.70 -7.85
N VAL A 278 3.69 -0.14 -6.87
CA VAL A 278 3.31 -0.81 -5.63
C VAL A 278 1.80 -1.00 -5.66
N HIS A 279 1.38 -2.24 -5.71
CA HIS A 279 -0.03 -2.62 -5.71
C HIS A 279 -0.56 -2.61 -4.28
N LYS A 280 -1.68 -1.96 -4.05
CA LYS A 280 -2.29 -1.79 -2.73
C LYS A 280 -3.74 -2.28 -2.74
N LEU A 281 -4.11 -3.08 -1.74
CA LEU A 281 -5.48 -3.49 -1.50
C LEU A 281 -5.91 -3.15 -0.08
N VAL A 282 -6.98 -2.40 0.05
CA VAL A 282 -7.74 -2.27 1.30
C VAL A 282 -8.85 -3.32 1.29
N PRO A 283 -9.03 -4.14 2.34
CA PRO A 283 -10.09 -5.14 2.38
C PRO A 283 -11.46 -4.52 2.04
N PRO A 284 -12.25 -5.16 1.15
CA PRO A 284 -13.52 -4.60 0.66
C PRO A 284 -14.66 -4.81 1.67
N VAL A 285 -14.52 -4.23 2.84
CA VAL A 285 -15.55 -4.27 3.89
C VAL A 285 -16.72 -3.34 3.56
N GLN A 286 -17.87 -3.56 4.18
CA GLN A 286 -19.08 -2.76 3.89
C GLN A 286 -18.91 -1.27 4.25
N ARG A 287 -18.08 -0.96 5.26
CA ARG A 287 -17.79 0.40 5.71
C ARG A 287 -16.29 0.70 5.68
N PRO A 288 -15.72 0.95 4.49
CA PRO A 288 -14.27 1.12 4.34
C PRO A 288 -13.71 2.28 5.18
N LEU A 289 -14.46 3.38 5.32
CA LEU A 289 -14.03 4.56 6.09
C LEU A 289 -13.96 4.31 7.60
N GLU A 290 -14.66 3.28 8.10
CA GLU A 290 -14.65 2.89 9.50
C GLU A 290 -13.68 1.74 9.79
N LEU A 291 -13.03 1.20 8.76
CA LEU A 291 -12.17 0.02 8.89
C LEU A 291 -11.03 0.24 9.88
N GLU A 292 -10.35 1.37 9.80
CA GLU A 292 -9.23 1.70 10.68
C GLU A 292 -9.66 1.79 12.16
N PHE A 293 -10.91 2.23 12.43
CA PHE A 293 -11.44 2.38 13.80
C PHE A 293 -11.98 1.08 14.39
N HIS A 294 -12.54 0.21 13.56
CA HIS A 294 -13.23 -0.99 14.00
C HIS A 294 -12.47 -2.28 13.71
N GLY A 295 -11.59 -2.27 12.71
CA GLY A 295 -10.75 -3.40 12.32
C GLY A 295 -11.54 -4.69 12.18
N MET A 296 -11.05 -5.74 12.84
CA MET A 296 -11.66 -7.07 12.86
C MET A 296 -12.76 -7.24 13.93
N ARG A 297 -13.13 -6.20 14.68
CA ARG A 297 -14.18 -6.32 15.72
C ARG A 297 -15.53 -6.71 15.12
N PRO A 298 -16.06 -6.05 14.06
CA PRO A 298 -17.26 -6.51 13.39
C PRO A 298 -17.05 -7.86 12.71
N LEU A 299 -18.01 -8.79 12.86
CA LEU A 299 -17.91 -10.16 12.33
C LEU A 299 -17.85 -10.22 10.81
N ASP A 300 -18.53 -9.33 10.10
CA ASP A 300 -18.49 -9.18 8.66
C ASP A 300 -17.11 -8.72 8.18
N ASN A 301 -16.54 -7.67 8.80
CA ASN A 301 -15.18 -7.23 8.52
C ASN A 301 -14.18 -8.38 8.77
N ARG A 302 -14.30 -9.05 9.92
CA ARG A 302 -13.40 -10.13 10.31
C ARG A 302 -13.37 -11.27 9.29
N ARG A 303 -14.53 -11.70 8.79
CA ARG A 303 -14.62 -12.73 7.75
C ARG A 303 -13.92 -12.31 6.46
N ILE A 304 -14.17 -11.09 6.00
CA ILE A 304 -13.54 -10.55 4.79
C ILE A 304 -12.03 -10.44 4.97
N ILE A 305 -11.57 -9.89 6.10
CA ILE A 305 -10.14 -9.74 6.39
C ILE A 305 -9.43 -11.09 6.43
N PHE A 306 -9.98 -12.11 7.11
CA PHE A 306 -9.40 -13.45 7.10
C PHE A 306 -9.36 -14.05 5.71
N SER A 307 -10.41 -13.87 4.91
CA SER A 307 -10.43 -14.32 3.51
C SER A 307 -9.35 -13.63 2.67
N CYS A 308 -9.09 -12.33 2.91
CA CYS A 308 -7.98 -11.63 2.27
C CYS A 308 -6.62 -12.19 2.70
N PHE A 309 -6.43 -12.49 3.98
CA PHE A 309 -5.20 -13.16 4.45
C PHE A 309 -5.01 -14.53 3.80
N GLU A 310 -6.08 -15.33 3.68
CA GLU A 310 -5.98 -16.63 3.00
C GLU A 310 -5.61 -16.48 1.51
N ALA A 311 -6.21 -15.53 0.82
CA ALA A 311 -5.85 -15.24 -0.57
C ALA A 311 -4.41 -14.72 -0.70
N PHE A 312 -3.91 -13.97 0.29
CA PHE A 312 -2.59 -13.36 0.25
C PHE A 312 -1.44 -14.37 0.37
N LYS A 313 -1.70 -15.57 0.91
CA LYS A 313 -0.71 -16.67 0.98
C LYS A 313 -0.15 -17.07 -0.37
N GLN A 314 -0.87 -16.83 -1.47
CA GLN A 314 -0.39 -17.16 -2.82
C GLN A 314 0.88 -16.40 -3.22
N PHE A 315 1.23 -15.33 -2.52
CA PHE A 315 2.41 -14.49 -2.82
C PHE A 315 3.65 -14.85 -1.99
N LEU A 316 3.57 -15.88 -1.11
CA LEU A 316 4.67 -16.32 -0.22
C LEU A 316 5.58 -17.37 -0.84
#